data_46eb4ebfc125b8986df93686339934fd
#
_entry.id   46eb4ebfc125b8986df93686339934fd
#
_cell.length_a   1.000
_cell.length_b   1.000
_cell.length_c   1.000
_cell.angle_alpha   90.00
_cell.angle_beta   90.00
_cell.angle_gamma   90.00
#
_symmetry.space_group_name_H-M   'P 1'
#
loop_
_entity.id
_entity.type
_entity.pdbx_description
1 polymer ?
#
loop_
_entity_poly.entity_id
_entity_poly.type
_entity_poly.pdbx_seq_one_letter_code
_entity_poly.pdbx_strand_id
1 'polypeptide(L)'
;MAEVRVLIVDDQEPFRRAMGAVVEETDGFVVVGSATSGEESLTAAAELRPDLVLMDVNLPGIDGIEATRRLTSGPDGPVVVLLSTYDEDQFDLDGCGAAAYVAKAAFGPDRLSEAWGDTSR
;
A
#
# COMPACT_ATOMS: atom_id res chain seq x y z
N MET A 1 11.29 13.78 14.45
CA MET A 1 10.04 13.03 14.31
C MET A 1 10.25 11.84 13.40
N ALA A 2 9.57 10.77 13.69
CA ALA A 2 9.71 9.57 12.89
C ALA A 2 9.03 9.74 11.53
N GLU A 3 9.71 9.30 10.48
CA GLU A 3 9.11 9.27 9.15
C GLU A 3 8.15 8.08 9.04
N VAL A 4 7.14 8.22 8.19
CA VAL A 4 6.25 7.10 7.85
C VAL A 4 6.99 6.18 6.89
N ARG A 5 7.20 4.95 7.31
CA ARG A 5 7.97 3.95 6.55
C ARG A 5 7.04 3.20 5.62
N VAL A 6 7.30 3.26 4.32
CA VAL A 6 6.39 2.79 3.28
C VAL A 6 6.96 1.59 2.52
N LEU A 7 6.16 0.53 2.42
CA LEU A 7 6.44 -0.60 1.54
C LEU A 7 5.56 -0.48 0.31
N ILE A 8 6.15 -0.61 -0.87
CA ILE A 8 5.44 -0.50 -2.14
C ILE A 8 5.30 -1.88 -2.76
N VAL A 9 4.08 -2.27 -3.13
CA VAL A 9 3.81 -3.59 -3.70
C VAL A 9 3.08 -3.45 -5.03
N ASP A 10 3.78 -3.80 -6.11
CA ASP A 10 3.23 -3.79 -7.47
C ASP A 10 4.14 -4.67 -8.33
N ASP A 11 3.55 -5.49 -9.20
CA ASP A 11 4.34 -6.38 -10.05
C ASP A 11 4.93 -5.68 -11.27
N GLN A 12 4.53 -4.43 -11.55
CA GLN A 12 5.00 -3.67 -12.70
C GLN A 12 5.99 -2.60 -12.25
N GLU A 13 7.21 -2.69 -12.76
CA GLU A 13 8.28 -1.75 -12.39
C GLU A 13 7.92 -0.29 -12.62
N PRO A 14 7.30 0.11 -13.75
CA PRO A 14 6.94 1.51 -13.94
C PRO A 14 6.05 2.07 -12.82
N PHE A 15 5.10 1.28 -12.34
CA PHE A 15 4.23 1.71 -11.24
C PHE A 15 4.97 1.75 -9.92
N ARG A 16 5.87 0.77 -9.66
CA ARG A 16 6.69 0.83 -8.43
C ARG A 16 7.54 2.10 -8.40
N ARG A 17 8.13 2.47 -9.53
CA ARG A 17 8.92 3.70 -9.64
C ARG A 17 8.06 4.94 -9.43
N ALA A 18 6.88 4.98 -10.04
CA ALA A 18 5.97 6.11 -9.90
C ALA A 18 5.51 6.30 -8.47
N MET A 19 5.12 5.21 -7.81
CA MET A 19 4.71 5.26 -6.41
C MET A 19 5.88 5.68 -5.51
N GLY A 20 7.06 5.15 -5.78
CA GLY A 20 8.26 5.52 -5.03
C GLY A 20 8.58 7.00 -5.14
N ALA A 21 8.46 7.57 -6.35
CA ALA A 21 8.68 8.98 -6.55
C ALA A 21 7.68 9.82 -5.77
N VAL A 22 6.42 9.42 -5.75
CA VAL A 22 5.38 10.11 -4.97
C VAL A 22 5.72 10.10 -3.49
N VAL A 23 6.14 8.95 -2.96
CA VAL A 23 6.52 8.84 -1.54
C VAL A 23 7.70 9.76 -1.24
N GLU A 24 8.74 9.72 -2.09
CA GLU A 24 9.94 10.53 -1.87
C GLU A 24 9.66 12.03 -1.96
N GLU A 25 8.65 12.42 -2.73
CA GLU A 25 8.26 13.82 -2.86
C GLU A 25 7.34 14.30 -1.73
N THR A 26 6.87 13.38 -0.90
CA THR A 26 5.94 13.70 0.18
C THR A 26 6.69 13.82 1.49
N ASP A 27 6.65 14.99 2.10
CA ASP A 27 7.35 15.23 3.36
C ASP A 27 6.85 14.28 4.45
N GLY A 28 7.79 13.70 5.18
CA GLY A 28 7.49 12.82 6.30
C GLY A 28 7.30 11.36 5.91
N PHE A 29 7.51 11.01 4.64
CA PHE A 29 7.38 9.64 4.15
C PHE A 29 8.70 9.15 3.55
N VAL A 30 9.00 7.88 3.72
CA VAL A 30 10.22 7.27 3.18
C VAL A 30 9.92 5.86 2.70
N VAL A 31 10.46 5.49 1.54
CA VAL A 31 10.35 4.12 1.02
C VAL A 31 11.37 3.24 1.74
N VAL A 32 10.91 2.16 2.38
CA VAL A 32 11.81 1.21 3.06
C VAL A 32 11.99 -0.09 2.28
N GLY A 33 11.18 -0.32 1.26
CA GLY A 33 11.32 -1.49 0.41
C GLY A 33 10.21 -1.60 -0.60
N SER A 34 10.29 -2.64 -1.42
CA SER A 34 9.27 -2.94 -2.41
C SER A 34 9.11 -4.44 -2.58
N ALA A 35 7.96 -4.86 -3.09
CA ALA A 35 7.67 -6.26 -3.37
C ALA A 35 6.93 -6.34 -4.70
N THR A 36 7.01 -7.50 -5.36
CA THR A 36 6.43 -7.71 -6.69
C THR A 36 5.24 -8.66 -6.69
N SER A 37 4.88 -9.20 -5.53
CA SER A 37 3.75 -10.11 -5.40
C SER A 37 3.13 -9.97 -4.01
N GLY A 38 1.92 -10.52 -3.87
CA GLY A 38 1.26 -10.55 -2.57
C GLY A 38 2.06 -11.36 -1.56
N GLU A 39 2.56 -12.52 -1.96
CA GLU A 39 3.36 -13.38 -1.09
C GLU A 39 4.64 -12.67 -0.64
N GLU A 40 5.33 -12.02 -1.58
CA GLU A 40 6.55 -11.28 -1.25
C GLU A 40 6.26 -10.14 -0.28
N SER A 41 5.08 -9.51 -0.41
CA SER A 41 4.70 -8.42 0.48
C SER A 41 4.56 -8.89 1.93
N LEU A 42 4.09 -10.11 2.14
CA LEU A 42 3.96 -10.67 3.49
C LEU A 42 5.34 -10.86 4.13
N THR A 43 6.29 -11.39 3.37
CA THR A 43 7.67 -11.57 3.84
C THR A 43 8.34 -10.22 4.10
N ALA A 44 8.21 -9.29 3.16
CA ALA A 44 8.82 -7.97 3.28
C ALA A 44 8.25 -7.20 4.48
N ALA A 45 6.93 -7.29 4.69
CA ALA A 45 6.31 -6.61 5.82
C ALA A 45 6.79 -7.18 7.15
N ALA A 46 6.97 -8.50 7.23
CA ALA A 46 7.48 -9.14 8.45
C ALA A 46 8.91 -8.69 8.76
N GLU A 47 9.73 -8.53 7.73
CA GLU A 47 11.14 -8.13 7.89
C GLU A 47 11.31 -6.64 8.14
N LEU A 48 10.59 -5.82 7.39
CA LEU A 48 10.79 -4.37 7.38
C LEU A 48 9.88 -3.63 8.37
N ARG A 49 8.77 -4.23 8.72
CA ARG A 49 7.77 -3.63 9.62
C ARG A 49 7.39 -2.21 9.19
N PRO A 50 6.83 -2.06 7.98
CA PRO A 50 6.46 -0.74 7.52
C PRO A 50 5.26 -0.20 8.30
N ASP A 51 5.13 1.12 8.31
CA ASP A 51 3.95 1.77 8.89
C ASP A 51 2.79 1.76 7.90
N LEU A 52 3.12 1.84 6.61
CA LEU A 52 2.15 1.95 5.52
C LEU A 52 2.56 1.04 4.38
N VAL A 53 1.59 0.32 3.81
CA VAL A 53 1.80 -0.47 2.60
C VAL A 53 0.93 0.10 1.50
N LEU A 54 1.55 0.42 0.37
CA LEU A 54 0.83 0.80 -0.86
C LEU A 54 0.75 -0.47 -1.70
N MET A 55 -0.47 -1.01 -1.83
CA MET A 55 -0.72 -2.35 -2.37
C MET A 55 -1.53 -2.29 -3.65
N ASP A 56 -0.94 -2.78 -4.75
CA ASP A 56 -1.72 -2.99 -5.97
C ASP A 56 -2.74 -4.10 -5.74
N VAL A 57 -3.95 -3.89 -6.21
CA VAL A 57 -5.01 -4.91 -6.12
C VAL A 57 -4.69 -6.10 -7.04
N ASN A 58 -4.19 -5.83 -8.25
CA ASN A 58 -3.94 -6.87 -9.26
C ASN A 58 -2.51 -7.38 -9.19
N LEU A 59 -2.31 -8.44 -8.42
CA LEU A 59 -1.00 -9.07 -8.25
C LEU A 59 -1.05 -10.53 -8.70
N PRO A 60 0.08 -11.11 -9.13
CA PRO A 60 0.15 -12.55 -9.39
C PRO A 60 0.07 -13.33 -8.07
N GLY A 61 -0.43 -14.57 -8.14
CA GLY A 61 -0.62 -15.40 -6.94
C GLY A 61 -1.78 -14.90 -6.12
N ILE A 62 -1.59 -14.65 -4.83
CA ILE A 62 -2.62 -14.00 -4.03
C ILE A 62 -2.74 -12.55 -4.48
N ASP A 63 -3.97 -12.06 -4.62
CA ASP A 63 -4.16 -10.67 -5.04
C ASP A 63 -3.92 -9.70 -3.87
N GLY A 64 -3.97 -8.40 -4.19
CA GLY A 64 -3.72 -7.38 -3.19
C GLY A 64 -4.75 -7.35 -2.07
N ILE A 65 -5.99 -7.74 -2.36
CA ILE A 65 -7.06 -7.80 -1.36
C ILE A 65 -6.77 -8.91 -0.34
N GLU A 66 -6.39 -10.10 -0.83
CA GLU A 66 -6.05 -11.20 0.07
C GLU A 66 -4.77 -10.91 0.87
N ALA A 67 -3.76 -10.32 0.22
CA ALA A 67 -2.54 -9.91 0.93
C ALA A 67 -2.86 -8.89 2.03
N THR A 68 -3.73 -7.94 1.74
CA THR A 68 -4.17 -6.94 2.72
C THR A 68 -4.87 -7.60 3.90
N ARG A 69 -5.74 -8.57 3.61
CA ARG A 69 -6.45 -9.31 4.66
C ARG A 69 -5.47 -9.98 5.61
N ARG A 70 -4.42 -10.59 5.07
CA ARG A 70 -3.39 -11.24 5.87
C ARG A 70 -2.52 -10.26 6.64
N LEU A 71 -2.14 -9.15 6.00
CA LEU A 71 -1.31 -8.13 6.65
C LEU A 71 -2.01 -7.44 7.82
N THR A 72 -3.32 -7.29 7.72
CA THR A 72 -4.11 -6.57 8.73
C THR A 72 -4.80 -7.49 9.74
N SER A 73 -4.55 -8.80 9.66
CA SER A 73 -5.21 -9.76 10.56
C SER A 73 -4.73 -9.69 12.01
N GLY A 74 -3.53 -9.15 12.24
CA GLY A 74 -2.98 -8.99 13.59
C GLY A 74 -3.14 -7.58 14.11
N PRO A 75 -2.99 -7.36 15.43
CA PRO A 75 -3.18 -6.04 16.03
C PRO A 75 -2.08 -5.05 15.66
N ASP A 76 -0.91 -5.53 15.28
CA ASP A 76 0.24 -4.68 14.94
C ASP A 76 0.51 -4.59 13.44
N GLY A 77 -0.49 -4.95 12.63
CA GLY A 77 -0.33 -4.89 11.19
C GLY A 77 -0.21 -3.45 10.67
N PRO A 78 0.38 -3.28 9.49
CA PRO A 78 0.52 -1.94 8.90
C PRO A 78 -0.82 -1.41 8.42
N VAL A 79 -0.87 -0.09 8.22
CA VAL A 79 -1.96 0.53 7.47
C VAL A 79 -1.76 0.16 5.99
N VAL A 80 -2.82 -0.28 5.32
CA VAL A 80 -2.75 -0.64 3.90
C VAL A 80 -3.67 0.26 3.10
N VAL A 81 -3.12 0.86 2.06
CA VAL A 81 -3.87 1.62 1.05
C VAL A 81 -3.81 0.83 -0.25
N LEU A 82 -4.98 0.46 -0.76
CA LEU A 82 -5.07 -0.27 -2.02
C LEU A 82 -5.05 0.69 -3.20
N LEU A 83 -4.35 0.31 -4.24
CA LEU A 83 -4.25 1.08 -5.49
C LEU A 83 -4.64 0.18 -6.67
N SER A 84 -5.35 0.75 -7.64
CA SER A 84 -5.73 0.01 -8.83
C SER A 84 -5.99 0.96 -9.99
N THR A 85 -5.86 0.42 -11.21
CA THR A 85 -6.27 1.11 -12.43
C THR A 85 -7.78 1.02 -12.66
N TYR A 86 -8.47 0.19 -11.88
CA TYR A 86 -9.92 -0.03 -12.02
C TYR A 86 -10.69 0.71 -10.94
N ASP A 87 -11.99 0.86 -11.14
CA ASP A 87 -12.88 1.45 -10.15
C ASP A 87 -13.04 0.52 -8.95
N GLU A 88 -13.22 1.10 -7.76
CA GLU A 88 -13.30 0.33 -6.52
C GLU A 88 -14.50 -0.61 -6.46
N ASP A 89 -15.61 -0.29 -7.14
CA ASP A 89 -16.80 -1.15 -7.13
C ASP A 89 -16.64 -2.41 -7.97
N GLN A 90 -15.51 -2.59 -8.64
CA GLN A 90 -15.18 -3.85 -9.32
C GLN A 90 -14.57 -4.89 -8.38
N PHE A 91 -14.29 -4.51 -7.13
CA PHE A 91 -13.68 -5.38 -6.14
C PHE A 91 -14.49 -5.37 -4.87
N ASP A 92 -14.54 -6.51 -4.19
CA ASP A 92 -15.14 -6.61 -2.87
C ASP A 92 -14.09 -6.22 -1.83
N LEU A 93 -14.14 -4.97 -1.39
CA LEU A 93 -13.19 -4.43 -0.42
C LEU A 93 -13.68 -4.58 1.02
N ASP A 94 -14.92 -5.00 1.22
CA ASP A 94 -15.52 -5.11 2.56
C ASP A 94 -14.76 -6.13 3.40
N GLY A 95 -14.37 -5.71 4.58
CA GLY A 95 -13.74 -6.61 5.54
C GLY A 95 -12.31 -7.03 5.21
N CYS A 96 -11.69 -6.46 4.17
CA CYS A 96 -10.32 -6.83 3.85
C CYS A 96 -9.28 -6.17 4.75
N GLY A 97 -9.66 -5.12 5.46
CA GLY A 97 -8.76 -4.43 6.37
C GLY A 97 -8.04 -3.22 5.78
N ALA A 98 -8.24 -2.94 4.49
CA ALA A 98 -7.64 -1.76 3.88
C ALA A 98 -8.22 -0.48 4.50
N ALA A 99 -7.34 0.49 4.74
CA ALA A 99 -7.73 1.77 5.30
C ALA A 99 -8.31 2.70 4.24
N ALA A 100 -7.87 2.55 2.99
CA ALA A 100 -8.33 3.39 1.89
C ALA A 100 -8.11 2.68 0.56
N TYR A 101 -8.81 3.14 -0.46
CA TYR A 101 -8.62 2.72 -1.84
C TYR A 101 -8.37 3.97 -2.68
N VAL A 102 -7.35 3.95 -3.51
CA VAL A 102 -7.00 5.09 -4.37
C VAL A 102 -6.80 4.58 -5.80
N ALA A 103 -7.42 5.25 -6.76
CA ALA A 103 -7.15 4.97 -8.17
C ALA A 103 -5.72 5.40 -8.49
N LYS A 104 -4.98 4.58 -9.23
CA LYS A 104 -3.59 4.90 -9.59
C LYS A 104 -3.47 6.24 -10.30
N ALA A 105 -4.45 6.60 -11.13
CA ALA A 105 -4.45 7.86 -11.85
C ALA A 105 -4.60 9.09 -10.92
N ALA A 106 -5.15 8.89 -9.72
CA ALA A 106 -5.35 9.97 -8.74
C ALA A 106 -4.26 10.01 -7.68
N PHE A 107 -3.31 9.07 -7.71
CA PHE A 107 -2.31 8.97 -6.68
C PHE A 107 -1.21 10.02 -6.87
N GLY A 108 -0.96 10.78 -5.82
CA GLY A 108 0.07 11.80 -5.78
C GLY A 108 0.37 12.16 -4.33
N PRO A 109 1.30 13.11 -4.08
CA PRO A 109 1.68 13.47 -2.71
C PRO A 109 0.52 13.93 -1.85
N ASP A 110 -0.37 14.75 -2.40
CA ASP A 110 -1.54 15.24 -1.64
C ASP A 110 -2.48 14.10 -1.27
N ARG A 111 -2.72 13.20 -2.20
CA ARG A 111 -3.61 12.06 -1.96
C ARG A 111 -3.00 11.08 -0.97
N LEU A 112 -1.69 10.88 -1.04
CA LEU A 112 -0.98 10.04 -0.07
C LEU A 112 -1.09 10.62 1.35
N SER A 113 -0.82 11.90 1.51
CA SER A 113 -0.92 12.57 2.81
C SER A 113 -2.34 12.49 3.36
N GLU A 114 -3.34 12.71 2.50
CA GLU A 114 -4.74 12.65 2.86
C GLU A 114 -5.14 11.24 3.32
N ALA A 115 -4.77 10.22 2.56
CA ALA A 115 -5.09 8.84 2.91
C ALA A 115 -4.45 8.43 4.23
N TRP A 116 -3.21 8.80 4.45
CA TRP A 116 -2.51 8.51 5.71
C TRP A 116 -3.15 9.27 6.88
N GLY A 117 -3.45 10.55 6.69
CA GLY A 117 -4.04 11.39 7.73
C GLY A 117 -5.40 10.88 8.20
N ASP A 118 -6.20 10.33 7.29
CA ASP A 118 -7.51 9.79 7.62
C ASP A 118 -7.43 8.52 8.47
N THR A 119 -6.31 7.80 8.41
CA THR A 119 -6.17 6.48 9.04
C THR A 119 -5.31 6.48 10.29
N SER A 120 -4.50 7.52 10.51
CA SER A 120 -3.50 7.53 11.58
C SER A 120 -3.95 8.22 12.87
N ARG A 121 -5.22 8.43 13.01
CA ARG A 121 -5.78 9.10 14.19
C ARG A 121 -5.95 8.19 15.37
#